data_3df1c0a67ed462791b450be7bce6d426
#
_entry.id   3df1c0a67ed462791b450be7bce6d426
#
_cell.length_a   1.000
_cell.length_b   1.000
_cell.length_c   1.000
_cell.angle_alpha   90.00
_cell.angle_beta   90.00
_cell.angle_gamma   90.00
#
_symmetry.space_group_name_H-M   'P 1'
#
loop_
_entity.id
_entity.type
_entity.pdbx_description
1 polymer ?
#
loop_
_entity_poly.entity_id
_entity_poly.type
_entity_poly.pdbx_seq_one_letter_code
_entity_poly.pdbx_strand_id
1 'polypeptide(L)'
;NRIGYLEQSISTDKLDKSVYEFLFIDESDYYDKINNLYKYLDLINLTDDILKQKIKTLSGGEKVKISILKLLLNEYDILFLDEPTNDLDIETLEWLEKFINNTNKPIMYVSHDETLLANTANMILHLEQIKKKTECRHTLLRIDYDTYVEQRLRKIEKQTQVAKSEKREFNKQQEKLQRIMQKVEYQQNTITRADPHGAKVLKKKMHSLKSQERKLNETELTEVPD
;
A
#
# COMPACT_ATOMS: atom_id res chain seq x y z
N ASN A 1 -23.96 -9.81 -8.69
CA ASN A 1 -23.01 -8.70 -8.92
C ASN A 1 -21.90 -9.20 -9.83
N ARG A 2 -21.69 -8.52 -10.95
CA ARG A 2 -20.63 -8.82 -11.93
C ARG A 2 -19.48 -7.83 -11.68
N ILE A 3 -18.26 -8.36 -11.58
CA ILE A 3 -17.05 -7.57 -11.34
C ILE A 3 -16.26 -7.47 -12.64
N GLY A 4 -15.98 -6.25 -13.08
CA GLY A 4 -15.05 -5.97 -14.17
C GLY A 4 -13.65 -5.73 -13.62
N TYR A 5 -12.65 -6.38 -14.23
CA TYR A 5 -11.26 -6.20 -13.85
C TYR A 5 -10.43 -5.73 -15.05
N LEU A 6 -9.78 -4.58 -14.90
CA LEU A 6 -8.81 -4.07 -15.84
C LEU A 6 -7.42 -4.56 -15.40
N GLU A 7 -6.86 -5.48 -16.17
CA GLU A 7 -5.50 -5.97 -15.96
C GLU A 7 -4.46 -4.92 -16.35
N GLN A 8 -3.33 -4.90 -15.68
CA GLN A 8 -2.20 -3.99 -15.97
C GLN A 8 -1.72 -4.11 -17.44
N SER A 9 -1.85 -5.27 -18.06
CA SER A 9 -1.49 -5.47 -19.47
C SER A 9 -2.40 -6.49 -20.14
N ILE A 10 -2.62 -6.28 -21.44
CA ILE A 10 -3.36 -7.25 -22.26
C ILE A 10 -2.47 -8.48 -22.50
N SER A 11 -3.01 -9.67 -22.26
CA SER A 11 -2.29 -10.93 -22.43
C SER A 11 -1.80 -11.14 -23.88
N THR A 12 -0.62 -11.74 -24.02
CA THR A 12 0.09 -11.85 -25.31
C THR A 12 -0.68 -12.61 -26.40
N ASP A 13 -1.53 -13.57 -26.00
CA ASP A 13 -2.40 -14.33 -26.91
C ASP A 13 -3.48 -13.49 -27.59
N LYS A 14 -3.79 -12.30 -27.03
CA LYS A 14 -4.80 -11.37 -27.56
C LYS A 14 -4.20 -10.28 -28.44
N LEU A 15 -2.89 -10.09 -28.44
CA LEU A 15 -2.22 -8.98 -29.14
C LEU A 15 -2.37 -9.03 -30.67
N ASP A 16 -2.46 -10.20 -31.26
CA ASP A 16 -2.63 -10.37 -32.73
C ASP A 16 -4.08 -10.27 -33.20
N LYS A 17 -5.05 -10.25 -32.29
CA LYS A 17 -6.47 -10.06 -32.61
C LYS A 17 -6.75 -8.61 -33.00
N SER A 18 -7.77 -8.41 -33.85
CA SER A 18 -8.34 -7.08 -34.07
C SER A 18 -9.05 -6.59 -32.80
N VAL A 19 -9.22 -5.27 -32.66
CA VAL A 19 -10.00 -4.68 -31.56
C VAL A 19 -11.42 -5.26 -31.55
N TYR A 20 -12.02 -5.42 -32.73
CA TYR A 20 -13.34 -6.01 -32.84
C TYR A 20 -13.41 -7.44 -32.28
N GLU A 21 -12.47 -8.33 -32.67
CA GLU A 21 -12.37 -9.68 -32.12
C GLU A 21 -12.10 -9.69 -30.61
N PHE A 22 -11.32 -8.74 -30.11
CA PHE A 22 -11.04 -8.60 -28.68
C PHE A 22 -12.28 -8.23 -27.87
N LEU A 23 -13.12 -7.35 -28.40
CA LEU A 23 -14.36 -6.90 -27.73
C LEU A 23 -15.44 -7.98 -27.70
N PHE A 24 -15.55 -8.79 -28.76
CA PHE A 24 -16.63 -9.74 -28.99
C PHE A 24 -16.21 -11.22 -28.91
N ILE A 25 -15.20 -11.54 -28.10
CA ILE A 25 -14.74 -12.92 -27.91
C ILE A 25 -15.84 -13.84 -27.35
N ASP A 26 -16.74 -13.29 -26.52
CA ASP A 26 -17.88 -14.05 -25.95
C ASP A 26 -19.15 -13.70 -26.69
N GLU A 27 -19.61 -14.61 -27.55
CA GLU A 27 -20.68 -14.38 -28.54
C GLU A 27 -22.12 -14.29 -27.99
N SER A 28 -22.36 -14.50 -26.69
CA SER A 28 -23.71 -14.72 -26.14
C SER A 28 -24.67 -13.53 -26.24
N ASP A 29 -24.13 -12.25 -26.30
CA ASP A 29 -24.96 -11.03 -26.26
C ASP A 29 -24.59 -10.01 -27.35
N TYR A 30 -24.21 -10.49 -28.52
CA TYR A 30 -23.66 -9.71 -29.62
C TYR A 30 -24.52 -8.51 -30.07
N TYR A 31 -25.81 -8.69 -30.25
CA TYR A 31 -26.69 -7.61 -30.76
C TYR A 31 -26.85 -6.47 -29.77
N ASP A 32 -26.96 -6.76 -28.48
CA ASP A 32 -27.09 -5.73 -27.44
C ASP A 32 -25.78 -4.95 -27.26
N LYS A 33 -24.66 -5.64 -27.37
CA LYS A 33 -23.33 -5.02 -27.29
C LYS A 33 -23.03 -4.09 -28.47
N ILE A 34 -23.44 -4.46 -29.72
CA ILE A 34 -23.26 -3.61 -30.90
C ILE A 34 -24.02 -2.29 -30.78
N ASN A 35 -25.25 -2.31 -30.29
CA ASN A 35 -26.04 -1.10 -30.12
C ASN A 35 -25.38 -0.09 -29.17
N ASN A 36 -24.68 -0.57 -28.17
CA ASN A 36 -23.94 0.27 -27.20
C ASN A 36 -22.51 0.62 -27.65
N LEU A 37 -21.94 -0.12 -28.62
CA LEU A 37 -20.54 0.04 -29.03
C LEU A 37 -20.23 1.47 -29.47
N TYR A 38 -21.00 2.01 -30.41
CA TYR A 38 -20.78 3.35 -30.96
C TYR A 38 -20.93 4.44 -29.89
N LYS A 39 -21.91 4.31 -29.01
CA LYS A 39 -22.09 5.21 -27.88
C LYS A 39 -20.88 5.21 -26.93
N TYR A 40 -20.30 4.03 -26.68
CA TYR A 40 -19.13 3.92 -25.80
C TYR A 40 -17.84 4.31 -26.52
N LEU A 41 -17.71 4.14 -27.85
CA LEU A 41 -16.59 4.67 -28.63
C LEU A 41 -16.50 6.19 -28.53
N ASP A 42 -17.64 6.89 -28.67
CA ASP A 42 -17.70 8.34 -28.45
C ASP A 42 -17.28 8.72 -27.03
N LEU A 43 -17.73 7.97 -26.02
CA LEU A 43 -17.38 8.23 -24.61
C LEU A 43 -15.87 8.11 -24.36
N ILE A 44 -15.19 7.21 -25.06
CA ILE A 44 -13.73 7.00 -24.92
C ILE A 44 -12.91 7.82 -25.92
N ASN A 45 -13.54 8.70 -26.69
CA ASN A 45 -12.91 9.53 -27.72
C ASN A 45 -12.12 8.70 -28.76
N LEU A 46 -12.71 7.62 -29.27
CA LEU A 46 -12.14 6.80 -30.33
C LEU A 46 -13.12 6.68 -31.50
N THR A 47 -12.57 6.62 -32.72
CA THR A 47 -13.34 6.41 -33.94
C THR A 47 -13.49 4.92 -34.27
N ASP A 48 -14.48 4.56 -35.08
CA ASP A 48 -14.76 3.18 -35.47
C ASP A 48 -13.65 2.50 -36.30
N ASP A 49 -12.77 3.29 -36.92
CA ASP A 49 -11.60 2.77 -37.65
C ASP A 49 -10.66 1.95 -36.78
N ILE A 50 -10.62 2.22 -35.48
CA ILE A 50 -9.81 1.46 -34.51
C ILE A 50 -10.24 -0.01 -34.43
N LEU A 51 -11.51 -0.32 -34.70
CA LEU A 51 -12.06 -1.68 -34.61
C LEU A 51 -11.35 -2.68 -35.53
N LYS A 52 -10.79 -2.20 -36.64
CA LYS A 52 -10.06 -3.01 -37.64
C LYS A 52 -8.59 -3.17 -37.29
N GLN A 53 -8.06 -2.35 -36.37
CA GLN A 53 -6.65 -2.40 -35.99
C GLN A 53 -6.36 -3.59 -35.07
N LYS A 54 -5.13 -4.10 -35.12
CA LYS A 54 -4.67 -5.14 -34.18
C LYS A 54 -4.28 -4.51 -32.84
N ILE A 55 -4.58 -5.21 -31.74
CA ILE A 55 -4.26 -4.74 -30.38
C ILE A 55 -2.77 -4.38 -30.22
N LYS A 56 -1.88 -5.14 -30.85
CA LYS A 56 -0.42 -4.85 -30.77
C LYS A 56 -0.01 -3.52 -31.39
N THR A 57 -0.80 -2.96 -32.32
CA THR A 57 -0.48 -1.69 -33.01
C THR A 57 -0.99 -0.48 -32.26
N LEU A 58 -1.80 -0.66 -31.23
CA LEU A 58 -2.37 0.39 -30.42
C LEU A 58 -1.32 0.98 -29.46
N SER A 59 -1.42 2.31 -29.23
CA SER A 59 -0.72 2.97 -28.14
C SER A 59 -1.11 2.46 -26.76
N GLY A 60 -0.35 2.78 -25.71
CA GLY A 60 -0.71 2.44 -24.33
C GLY A 60 -2.10 2.97 -23.95
N GLY A 61 -2.35 4.24 -24.23
CA GLY A 61 -3.64 4.90 -23.96
C GLY A 61 -4.82 4.25 -24.69
N GLU A 62 -4.66 3.96 -25.98
CA GLU A 62 -5.70 3.27 -26.75
C GLU A 62 -6.00 1.86 -26.19
N LYS A 63 -4.98 1.11 -25.76
CA LYS A 63 -5.16 -0.20 -25.12
C LYS A 63 -5.97 -0.10 -23.84
N VAL A 64 -5.70 0.89 -22.98
CA VAL A 64 -6.48 1.12 -21.76
C VAL A 64 -7.93 1.50 -22.10
N LYS A 65 -8.14 2.44 -23.03
CA LYS A 65 -9.47 2.85 -23.49
C LYS A 65 -10.26 1.67 -24.04
N ILE A 66 -9.66 0.83 -24.89
CA ILE A 66 -10.32 -0.37 -25.45
C ILE A 66 -10.62 -1.42 -24.37
N SER A 67 -9.74 -1.58 -23.39
CA SER A 67 -10.00 -2.48 -22.27
C SER A 67 -11.16 -2.00 -21.39
N ILE A 68 -11.24 -0.70 -21.12
CA ILE A 68 -12.40 -0.09 -20.43
C ILE A 68 -13.67 -0.22 -21.28
N LEU A 69 -13.60 -0.01 -22.60
CA LEU A 69 -14.72 -0.25 -23.51
C LEU A 69 -15.27 -1.67 -23.39
N LYS A 70 -14.38 -2.67 -23.35
CA LYS A 70 -14.77 -4.06 -23.15
C LYS A 70 -15.51 -4.28 -21.83
N LEU A 71 -15.05 -3.62 -20.76
CA LEU A 71 -15.72 -3.67 -19.45
C LEU A 71 -17.12 -3.02 -19.51
N LEU A 72 -17.25 -1.88 -20.17
CA LEU A 72 -18.54 -1.20 -20.33
C LEU A 72 -19.56 -2.02 -21.13
N LEU A 73 -19.11 -2.67 -22.20
CA LEU A 73 -19.95 -3.55 -23.03
C LEU A 73 -20.44 -4.79 -22.28
N ASN A 74 -19.74 -5.23 -21.25
CA ASN A 74 -20.13 -6.39 -20.43
C ASN A 74 -20.96 -6.01 -19.19
N GLU A 75 -21.33 -4.74 -19.01
CA GLU A 75 -22.25 -4.23 -17.98
C GLU A 75 -21.90 -4.68 -16.54
N TYR A 76 -20.66 -4.53 -16.14
CA TYR A 76 -20.24 -4.83 -14.78
C TYR A 76 -20.85 -3.87 -13.74
N ASP A 77 -21.12 -4.38 -12.53
CA ASP A 77 -21.69 -3.63 -11.42
C ASP A 77 -20.62 -2.83 -10.67
N ILE A 78 -19.37 -3.32 -10.64
CA ILE A 78 -18.21 -2.69 -10.03
C ILE A 78 -16.98 -2.89 -10.92
N LEU A 79 -16.11 -1.90 -11.00
CA LEU A 79 -14.86 -1.94 -11.75
C LEU A 79 -13.66 -1.96 -10.81
N PHE A 80 -12.73 -2.88 -11.08
CA PHE A 80 -11.40 -2.88 -10.47
C PHE A 80 -10.35 -2.53 -11.53
N LEU A 81 -9.55 -1.49 -11.26
CA LEU A 81 -8.51 -1.04 -12.17
C LEU A 81 -7.15 -1.19 -11.47
N ASP A 82 -6.25 -1.94 -12.11
CA ASP A 82 -4.91 -2.21 -11.58
C ASP A 82 -3.88 -1.38 -12.35
N GLU A 83 -3.33 -0.36 -11.66
CA GLU A 83 -2.35 0.59 -12.21
C GLU A 83 -2.76 1.15 -13.59
N PRO A 84 -3.97 1.75 -13.72
CA PRO A 84 -4.51 2.15 -15.03
C PRO A 84 -3.78 3.34 -15.66
N THR A 85 -2.82 3.95 -14.96
CA THR A 85 -2.04 5.10 -15.40
C THR A 85 -0.73 4.74 -16.09
N ASN A 86 -0.33 3.47 -16.05
CA ASN A 86 0.94 3.05 -16.62
C ASN A 86 0.96 3.26 -18.15
N ASP A 87 2.06 3.86 -18.63
CA ASP A 87 2.32 4.12 -20.05
C ASP A 87 1.29 5.03 -20.75
N LEU A 88 0.54 5.87 -19.99
CA LEU A 88 -0.43 6.79 -20.53
C LEU A 88 0.20 8.17 -20.83
N ASP A 89 -0.25 8.78 -21.93
CA ASP A 89 -0.01 10.19 -22.20
C ASP A 89 -0.97 11.08 -21.38
N ILE A 90 -0.65 12.36 -21.30
CA ILE A 90 -1.40 13.35 -20.51
C ILE A 90 -2.87 13.41 -20.94
N GLU A 91 -3.15 13.36 -22.24
CA GLU A 91 -4.52 13.42 -22.75
C GLU A 91 -5.36 12.22 -22.29
N THR A 92 -4.76 11.04 -22.31
CA THR A 92 -5.42 9.82 -21.83
C THR A 92 -5.61 9.82 -20.30
N LEU A 93 -4.64 10.39 -19.54
CA LEU A 93 -4.80 10.56 -18.09
C LEU A 93 -5.96 11.49 -17.75
N GLU A 94 -6.05 12.66 -18.41
CA GLU A 94 -7.17 13.59 -18.24
C GLU A 94 -8.52 12.94 -18.61
N TRP A 95 -8.52 12.13 -19.67
CA TRP A 95 -9.71 11.36 -20.05
C TRP A 95 -10.09 10.34 -18.96
N LEU A 96 -9.11 9.60 -18.41
CA LEU A 96 -9.34 8.61 -17.36
C LEU A 96 -9.90 9.25 -16.09
N GLU A 97 -9.36 10.39 -15.67
CA GLU A 97 -9.91 11.17 -14.55
C GLU A 97 -11.37 11.55 -14.77
N LYS A 98 -11.69 12.08 -15.97
CA LYS A 98 -13.07 12.42 -16.34
C LYS A 98 -13.98 11.19 -16.35
N PHE A 99 -13.48 10.06 -16.85
CA PHE A 99 -14.21 8.80 -16.84
C PHE A 99 -14.54 8.33 -15.42
N ILE A 100 -13.56 8.32 -14.51
CA ILE A 100 -13.74 7.93 -13.10
C ILE A 100 -14.75 8.84 -12.41
N ASN A 101 -14.61 10.16 -12.59
CA ASN A 101 -15.47 11.14 -11.92
C ASN A 101 -16.92 11.15 -12.44
N ASN A 102 -17.13 10.83 -13.71
CA ASN A 102 -18.46 10.87 -14.35
C ASN A 102 -19.21 9.54 -14.32
N THR A 103 -18.56 8.44 -13.98
CA THR A 103 -19.24 7.14 -13.94
C THR A 103 -20.09 7.02 -12.67
N ASN A 104 -21.28 6.42 -12.84
CA ASN A 104 -22.17 6.11 -11.71
C ASN A 104 -21.87 4.75 -11.06
N LYS A 105 -20.90 4.01 -11.59
CA LYS A 105 -20.53 2.69 -11.07
C LYS A 105 -19.44 2.84 -10.00
N PRO A 106 -19.46 2.04 -8.95
CA PRO A 106 -18.35 1.96 -8.02
C PRO A 106 -17.07 1.53 -8.75
N ILE A 107 -16.00 2.28 -8.54
CA ILE A 107 -14.65 1.95 -9.03
C ILE A 107 -13.74 1.77 -7.83
N MET A 108 -12.97 0.70 -7.83
CA MET A 108 -11.83 0.51 -6.95
C MET A 108 -10.57 0.40 -7.82
N TYR A 109 -9.56 1.19 -7.53
CA TYR A 109 -8.33 1.16 -8.31
C TYR A 109 -7.09 1.25 -7.41
N VAL A 110 -5.98 0.73 -7.91
CA VAL A 110 -4.65 0.88 -7.34
C VAL A 110 -3.86 1.76 -8.30
N SER A 111 -3.18 2.78 -7.80
CA SER A 111 -2.32 3.64 -8.61
C SER A 111 -1.19 4.23 -7.77
N HIS A 112 -0.04 4.45 -8.42
CA HIS A 112 1.07 5.25 -7.91
C HIS A 112 1.00 6.72 -8.35
N ASP A 113 0.02 7.09 -9.16
CA ASP A 113 -0.18 8.47 -9.62
C ASP A 113 -0.95 9.27 -8.56
N GLU A 114 -0.22 10.14 -7.85
CA GLU A 114 -0.79 10.99 -6.80
C GLU A 114 -1.81 12.00 -7.36
N THR A 115 -1.63 12.46 -8.61
CA THR A 115 -2.56 13.40 -9.26
C THR A 115 -3.90 12.74 -9.51
N LEU A 116 -3.90 11.53 -10.08
CA LEU A 116 -5.13 10.75 -10.26
C LEU A 116 -5.84 10.52 -8.93
N LEU A 117 -5.08 10.11 -7.88
CA LEU A 117 -5.64 9.87 -6.55
C LEU A 117 -6.25 11.15 -5.96
N ALA A 118 -5.56 12.29 -6.04
CA ALA A 118 -6.05 13.57 -5.53
C ALA A 118 -7.32 14.04 -6.26
N ASN A 119 -7.39 13.85 -7.58
CA ASN A 119 -8.51 14.34 -8.40
C ASN A 119 -9.74 13.42 -8.39
N THR A 120 -9.61 12.15 -8.01
CA THR A 120 -10.70 11.19 -8.22
C THR A 120 -11.06 10.35 -6.98
N ALA A 121 -10.15 10.18 -6.01
CA ALA A 121 -10.41 9.32 -4.86
C ALA A 121 -11.32 10.00 -3.83
N ASN A 122 -12.45 9.36 -3.51
CA ASN A 122 -13.37 9.79 -2.46
C ASN A 122 -13.36 8.85 -1.24
N MET A 123 -12.64 7.76 -1.33
CA MET A 123 -12.47 6.77 -0.27
C MET A 123 -11.12 6.06 -0.43
N ILE A 124 -10.40 5.89 0.67
CA ILE A 124 -9.07 5.27 0.68
C ILE A 124 -9.12 3.96 1.46
N LEU A 125 -8.72 2.87 0.81
CA LEU A 125 -8.42 1.60 1.47
C LEU A 125 -6.91 1.53 1.71
N HIS A 126 -6.51 1.79 2.95
CA HIS A 126 -5.12 1.69 3.36
C HIS A 126 -4.78 0.28 3.83
N LEU A 127 -3.76 -0.32 3.22
CA LEU A 127 -3.20 -1.62 3.61
C LEU A 127 -1.80 -1.39 4.20
N GLU A 128 -1.57 -1.86 5.41
CA GLU A 128 -0.26 -1.75 6.06
C GLU A 128 0.18 -3.08 6.67
N GLN A 129 1.47 -3.33 6.64
CA GLN A 129 2.09 -4.44 7.37
C GLN A 129 2.70 -3.89 8.66
N ILE A 130 2.31 -4.47 9.78
CA ILE A 130 2.77 -4.10 11.11
C ILE A 130 3.55 -5.25 11.75
N LYS A 131 4.18 -5.00 12.92
CA LYS A 131 4.95 -5.98 13.68
C LYS A 131 5.99 -6.70 12.81
N LYS A 132 6.93 -5.95 12.26
CA LYS A 132 7.99 -6.47 11.37
C LYS A 132 7.44 -7.27 10.19
N LYS A 133 6.34 -6.77 9.60
CA LYS A 133 5.69 -7.38 8.43
C LYS A 133 5.04 -8.75 8.70
N THR A 134 4.76 -9.09 9.95
CA THR A 134 4.09 -10.36 10.31
C THR A 134 2.57 -10.26 10.36
N GLU A 135 2.02 -9.06 10.55
CA GLU A 135 0.59 -8.83 10.61
C GLU A 135 0.16 -7.82 9.55
N CYS A 136 -0.93 -8.13 8.83
CA CYS A 136 -1.56 -7.21 7.89
C CYS A 136 -2.72 -6.47 8.56
N ARG A 137 -2.79 -5.17 8.37
CA ARG A 137 -3.90 -4.33 8.82
C ARG A 137 -4.49 -3.59 7.64
N HIS A 138 -5.81 -3.49 7.61
CA HIS A 138 -6.52 -2.65 6.65
C HIS A 138 -7.34 -1.57 7.37
N THR A 139 -7.48 -0.43 6.73
CA THR A 139 -8.30 0.66 7.24
C THR A 139 -9.01 1.32 6.07
N LEU A 140 -10.34 1.42 6.14
CA LEU A 140 -11.16 2.10 5.15
C LEU A 140 -11.50 3.50 5.66
N LEU A 141 -11.13 4.52 4.88
CA LEU A 141 -11.30 5.93 5.22
C LEU A 141 -12.15 6.62 4.16
N ARG A 142 -13.21 7.31 4.57
CA ARG A 142 -14.07 8.12 3.68
C ARG A 142 -13.56 9.56 3.69
N ILE A 143 -12.42 9.75 3.08
CA ILE A 143 -11.72 11.04 2.95
C ILE A 143 -11.08 11.11 1.58
N ASP A 144 -10.79 12.32 1.11
CA ASP A 144 -9.98 12.57 -0.07
C ASP A 144 -8.50 12.21 0.16
N TYR A 145 -7.75 12.13 -0.94
CA TYR A 145 -6.35 11.71 -0.90
C TYR A 145 -5.45 12.69 -0.15
N ASP A 146 -5.63 13.99 -0.33
CA ASP A 146 -4.80 15.03 0.31
C ASP A 146 -4.96 14.99 1.84
N THR A 147 -6.19 14.90 2.32
CA THR A 147 -6.51 14.72 3.75
C THR A 147 -5.87 13.43 4.29
N TYR A 148 -5.93 12.33 3.53
CA TYR A 148 -5.29 11.07 3.90
C TYR A 148 -3.76 11.22 4.05
N VAL A 149 -3.10 11.83 3.07
CA VAL A 149 -1.63 12.04 3.10
C VAL A 149 -1.24 12.89 4.32
N GLU A 150 -1.95 13.98 4.57
CA GLU A 150 -1.69 14.84 5.73
C GLU A 150 -1.82 14.08 7.07
N GLN A 151 -2.90 13.31 7.23
CA GLN A 151 -3.09 12.48 8.42
C GLN A 151 -2.00 11.40 8.55
N ARG A 152 -1.60 10.80 7.45
CA ARG A 152 -0.54 9.78 7.42
C ARG A 152 0.81 10.36 7.84
N LEU A 153 1.20 11.49 7.29
CA LEU A 153 2.44 12.19 7.65
C LEU A 153 2.47 12.56 9.14
N ARG A 154 1.41 13.14 9.65
CA ARG A 154 1.30 13.48 11.10
C ARG A 154 1.40 12.23 11.99
N LYS A 155 0.83 11.10 11.57
CA LYS A 155 0.93 9.83 12.31
C LYS A 155 2.38 9.32 12.32
N ILE A 156 3.04 9.34 11.17
CA ILE A 156 4.45 8.92 11.02
C ILE A 156 5.38 9.80 11.87
N GLU A 157 5.22 11.12 11.85
CA GLU A 157 6.00 12.04 12.66
C GLU A 157 5.86 11.75 14.16
N LYS A 158 4.61 11.60 14.64
CA LYS A 158 4.35 11.27 16.05
C LYS A 158 4.98 9.93 16.44
N GLN A 159 4.82 8.90 15.62
CA GLN A 159 5.38 7.58 15.88
C GLN A 159 6.91 7.63 15.91
N THR A 160 7.54 8.36 14.99
CA THR A 160 8.99 8.59 14.95
C THR A 160 9.48 9.32 16.20
N GLN A 161 8.76 10.33 16.68
CA GLN A 161 9.11 11.05 17.90
C GLN A 161 9.04 10.15 19.14
N VAL A 162 7.97 9.34 19.25
CA VAL A 162 7.81 8.36 20.34
C VAL A 162 8.95 7.34 20.30
N ALA A 163 9.21 6.72 19.16
CA ALA A 163 10.27 5.73 19.00
C ALA A 163 11.66 6.30 19.37
N LYS A 164 11.96 7.54 18.96
CA LYS A 164 13.22 8.22 19.32
C LYS A 164 13.30 8.51 20.82
N SER A 165 12.19 8.89 21.46
CA SER A 165 12.13 9.14 22.90
C SER A 165 12.36 7.86 23.70
N GLU A 166 11.63 6.80 23.38
CA GLU A 166 11.75 5.48 24.01
C GLU A 166 13.17 4.92 23.87
N LYS A 167 13.77 5.02 22.67
CA LYS A 167 15.14 4.58 22.44
C LYS A 167 16.16 5.35 23.30
N ARG A 168 15.97 6.67 23.46
CA ARG A 168 16.82 7.49 24.33
C ARG A 168 16.71 7.07 25.79
N GLU A 169 15.50 6.84 26.27
CA GLU A 169 15.26 6.38 27.64
C GLU A 169 15.83 4.99 27.89
N PHE A 170 15.60 4.07 26.96
CA PHE A 170 16.16 2.72 27.00
C PHE A 170 17.71 2.78 27.12
N ASN A 171 18.37 3.55 26.26
CA ASN A 171 19.83 3.68 26.31
C ASN A 171 20.31 4.27 27.63
N LYS A 172 19.64 5.30 28.18
CA LYS A 172 19.97 5.86 29.49
C LYS A 172 19.83 4.83 30.62
N GLN A 173 18.75 4.03 30.59
CA GLN A 173 18.54 2.99 31.60
C GLN A 173 19.61 1.89 31.47
N GLN A 174 19.94 1.49 30.25
CA GLN A 174 21.01 0.50 30.01
C GLN A 174 22.36 0.97 30.48
N GLU A 175 22.78 2.21 30.16
CA GLU A 175 24.01 2.79 30.63
C GLU A 175 24.06 2.87 32.16
N LYS A 176 22.98 3.32 32.82
CA LYS A 176 22.88 3.39 34.27
C LYS A 176 23.06 2.01 34.91
N LEU A 177 22.39 1.01 34.33
CA LEU A 177 22.47 -0.37 34.82
C LEU A 177 23.87 -0.94 34.68
N GLN A 178 24.51 -0.74 33.51
CA GLN A 178 25.89 -1.16 33.26
C GLN A 178 26.89 -0.52 34.26
N ARG A 179 26.78 0.80 34.51
CA ARG A 179 27.60 1.48 35.49
C ARG A 179 27.46 0.91 36.91
N ILE A 180 26.24 0.54 37.31
CA ILE A 180 26.00 -0.08 38.62
C ILE A 180 26.56 -1.50 38.64
N MET A 181 26.42 -2.27 37.58
CA MET A 181 26.98 -3.63 37.48
C MET A 181 28.49 -3.62 37.58
N GLN A 182 29.17 -2.72 36.85
CA GLN A 182 30.64 -2.54 36.91
C GLN A 182 31.12 -2.20 38.35
N LYS A 183 30.40 -1.31 39.05
CA LYS A 183 30.71 -1.00 40.44
C LYS A 183 30.59 -2.19 41.38
N VAL A 184 29.52 -2.99 41.23
CA VAL A 184 29.28 -4.19 42.04
C VAL A 184 30.32 -5.26 41.71
N GLU A 185 30.71 -5.42 40.47
CA GLU A 185 31.74 -6.36 40.03
C GLU A 185 33.12 -5.97 40.62
N TYR A 186 33.48 -4.69 40.51
CA TYR A 186 34.70 -4.19 41.15
C TYR A 186 34.69 -4.46 42.66
N GLN A 187 33.60 -4.22 43.38
CA GLN A 187 33.48 -4.52 44.80
C GLN A 187 33.59 -6.02 45.11
N GLN A 188 33.04 -6.88 44.24
CA GLN A 188 33.18 -8.34 44.39
C GLN A 188 34.66 -8.78 44.25
N ASN A 189 35.41 -8.15 43.36
CA ASN A 189 36.82 -8.51 43.10
C ASN A 189 37.76 -7.98 44.17
N THR A 190 37.33 -6.92 44.91
CA THR A 190 38.16 -6.27 45.93
C THR A 190 37.82 -6.68 47.36
N ILE A 191 36.69 -7.41 47.56
CA ILE A 191 36.30 -7.84 48.92
C ILE A 191 37.27 -8.85 49.49
N THR A 192 37.68 -8.64 50.75
CA THR A 192 38.60 -9.54 51.44
C THR A 192 37.92 -10.83 51.84
N ARG A 193 38.66 -11.95 51.91
CA ARG A 193 38.20 -13.24 52.36
C ARG A 193 37.64 -13.24 53.81
N ALA A 194 37.94 -12.18 54.57
CA ALA A 194 37.47 -12.00 55.95
C ALA A 194 35.99 -11.52 56.03
N ASP A 195 35.33 -11.15 54.93
CA ASP A 195 33.93 -10.69 54.93
C ASP A 195 33.03 -11.59 54.05
N PRO A 196 32.64 -12.80 54.52
CA PRO A 196 31.75 -13.67 53.78
C PRO A 196 30.32 -13.11 53.64
N HIS A 197 29.89 -12.26 54.58
CA HIS A 197 28.54 -11.67 54.54
C HIS A 197 28.43 -10.63 53.42
N GLY A 198 29.40 -9.72 53.31
CA GLY A 198 29.50 -8.72 52.26
C GLY A 198 29.55 -9.38 50.86
N ALA A 199 30.35 -10.45 50.71
CA ALA A 199 30.40 -11.23 49.46
C ALA A 199 29.04 -11.79 49.05
N LYS A 200 28.25 -12.36 50.02
CA LYS A 200 26.91 -12.88 49.76
C LYS A 200 25.92 -11.78 49.36
N VAL A 201 25.99 -10.60 49.98
CA VAL A 201 25.16 -9.43 49.65
C VAL A 201 25.45 -8.94 48.24
N LEU A 202 26.73 -8.79 47.87
CA LEU A 202 27.13 -8.36 46.51
C LEU A 202 26.71 -9.37 45.45
N LYS A 203 26.78 -10.67 45.73
CA LYS A 203 26.30 -11.72 44.83
C LYS A 203 24.81 -11.62 44.59
N LYS A 204 23.99 -11.42 45.65
CA LYS A 204 22.55 -11.19 45.51
C LYS A 204 22.23 -9.95 44.69
N LYS A 205 22.96 -8.85 44.93
CA LYS A 205 22.81 -7.59 44.21
C LYS A 205 23.11 -7.77 42.72
N MET A 206 24.19 -8.47 42.35
CA MET A 206 24.54 -8.77 40.98
C MET A 206 23.45 -9.60 40.30
N HIS A 207 22.91 -10.62 40.98
CA HIS A 207 21.81 -11.43 40.45
C HIS A 207 20.56 -10.59 40.17
N SER A 208 20.21 -9.65 41.07
CA SER A 208 19.07 -8.74 40.86
C SER A 208 19.31 -7.82 39.67
N LEU A 209 20.53 -7.28 39.49
CA LEU A 209 20.90 -6.40 38.38
C LEU A 209 20.79 -7.17 37.01
N LYS A 210 21.30 -8.40 36.96
CA LYS A 210 21.15 -9.25 35.74
C LYS A 210 19.69 -9.55 35.41
N SER A 211 18.83 -9.74 36.42
CA SER A 211 17.40 -9.89 36.20
C SER A 211 16.75 -8.62 35.65
N GLN A 212 17.19 -7.44 36.13
CA GLN A 212 16.71 -6.14 35.59
C GLN A 212 17.20 -5.91 34.17
N GLU A 213 18.47 -6.24 33.86
CA GLU A 213 19.01 -6.17 32.50
C GLU A 213 18.23 -7.03 31.53
N ARG A 214 17.91 -8.28 31.93
CA ARG A 214 17.08 -9.15 31.11
C ARG A 214 15.69 -8.59 30.84
N LYS A 215 15.02 -8.05 31.86
CA LYS A 215 13.70 -7.41 31.70
C LYS A 215 13.78 -6.17 30.81
N LEU A 216 14.84 -5.38 30.94
CA LEU A 216 15.04 -4.21 30.09
C LEU A 216 15.22 -4.63 28.63
N ASN A 217 16.02 -5.66 28.35
CA ASN A 217 16.24 -6.17 26.99
C ASN A 217 15.02 -6.86 26.39
N GLU A 218 14.07 -7.31 27.20
CA GLU A 218 12.77 -7.86 26.77
C GLU A 218 11.73 -6.77 26.48
N THR A 219 12.04 -5.48 26.75
CA THR A 219 11.13 -4.36 26.46
C THR A 219 11.01 -4.13 24.96
N GLU A 220 9.82 -4.26 24.42
CA GLU A 220 9.53 -3.92 23.03
C GLU A 220 9.50 -2.39 22.87
N LEU A 221 10.28 -1.87 21.95
CA LEU A 221 10.28 -0.45 21.59
C LEU A 221 9.37 -0.20 20.40
N THR A 222 8.79 0.98 20.30
CA THR A 222 8.00 1.40 19.14
C THR A 222 8.86 1.37 17.89
N GLU A 223 8.36 0.68 16.84
CA GLU A 223 9.04 0.63 15.54
C GLU A 223 8.95 1.99 14.85
N VAL A 224 10.06 2.38 14.20
CA VAL A 224 10.06 3.54 13.32
C VAL A 224 9.36 3.10 12.03
N PRO A 225 8.33 3.83 11.54
CA PRO A 225 7.71 3.51 10.25
C PRO A 225 8.73 3.59 9.12
N ASP A 226 8.61 2.67 8.16
CA ASP A 226 9.39 2.71 6.91
C ASP A 226 8.95 3.89 6.05
#